data_4d90f55aff905b3aec02988c2843e0a0
#
_entry.id   4d90f55aff905b3aec02988c2843e0a0
#
_cell.length_a   1.000
_cell.length_b   1.000
_cell.length_c   1.000
_cell.angle_alpha   90.00
_cell.angle_beta   90.00
_cell.angle_gamma   90.00
#
_symmetry.space_group_name_H-M   'P 1'
#
loop_
_entity.id
_entity.type
_entity.pdbx_description
1 polymer ?
#
loop_
_entity_poly.entity_id
_entity_poly.type
_entity_poly.pdbx_seq_one_letter_code
_entity_poly.pdbx_strand_id
1 'polypeptide(L)'
;SPFLNRALESYAVGSVFKPVLAAAALENGHLPVYECTGVVVVDGQAFRCAGGIPHGTVNLAQALEKSCNGYFVRLGQQLGGDMLLQAARRFGFGQEVPLAGPLRADAGNLPGTVELAQSGQLANFSFGQGSLLASPVQVAAMMNTIACGGVYRTPFFVEGTVDETDGTPLQTLAHRRA
;
A
#
# COMPACT_ATOMS: atom_id res chain seq x y z
N SER A 1 1.48 23.01 10.23
CA SER A 1 2.53 24.02 9.93
C SER A 1 2.64 24.20 8.43
N PRO A 2 2.76 25.42 7.88
CA PRO A 2 2.96 25.64 6.45
C PRO A 2 4.34 25.14 5.95
N PHE A 3 5.25 24.86 6.87
CA PHE A 3 6.60 24.32 6.56
C PHE A 3 6.65 22.79 6.57
N LEU A 4 5.57 22.09 6.91
CA LEU A 4 5.51 20.64 6.88
C LEU A 4 4.99 20.17 5.53
N ASN A 5 5.82 19.47 4.77
CA ASN A 5 5.40 18.84 3.53
C ASN A 5 4.68 17.51 3.83
N ARG A 6 3.37 17.57 3.93
CA ARG A 6 2.53 16.40 4.25
C ARG A 6 2.62 15.25 3.26
N ALA A 7 3.09 15.50 2.04
CA ALA A 7 3.29 14.42 1.07
C ALA A 7 4.45 13.48 1.47
N LEU A 8 5.33 13.94 2.34
CA LEU A 8 6.54 13.23 2.77
C LEU A 8 6.37 12.53 4.12
N GLU A 9 5.35 12.91 4.89
CA GLU A 9 5.06 12.35 6.22
C GLU A 9 4.23 11.08 6.12
N SER A 10 4.33 10.21 7.12
CA SER A 10 3.62 8.93 7.17
C SER A 10 2.26 9.03 7.83
N TYR A 11 1.28 8.37 7.24
CA TYR A 11 -0.11 8.30 7.71
C TYR A 11 -0.64 6.87 7.62
N ALA A 12 -1.74 6.59 8.33
CA ALA A 12 -2.47 5.34 8.18
C ALA A 12 -3.00 5.22 6.73
N VAL A 13 -2.69 4.11 6.07
CA VAL A 13 -2.96 3.93 4.64
C VAL A 13 -4.42 3.66 4.36
N GLY A 14 -5.06 2.82 5.18
CA GLY A 14 -6.45 2.44 5.00
C GLY A 14 -6.70 1.66 3.71
N SER A 15 -7.92 1.78 3.19
CA SER A 15 -8.39 0.97 2.06
C SER A 15 -7.62 1.16 0.75
N VAL A 16 -6.81 2.21 0.61
CA VAL A 16 -5.93 2.38 -0.56
C VAL A 16 -4.80 1.35 -0.61
N PHE A 17 -4.59 0.57 0.45
CA PHE A 17 -3.66 -0.56 0.48
C PHE A 17 -4.22 -1.82 -0.18
N LYS A 18 -5.53 -1.97 -0.32
CA LYS A 18 -6.19 -3.17 -0.87
C LYS A 18 -5.69 -3.59 -2.27
N PRO A 19 -5.32 -2.70 -3.19
CA PRO A 19 -4.70 -3.08 -4.45
C PRO A 19 -3.43 -3.92 -4.31
N VAL A 20 -2.65 -3.75 -3.23
CA VAL A 20 -1.46 -4.58 -2.95
C VAL A 20 -1.86 -6.03 -2.70
N LEU A 21 -2.91 -6.26 -1.89
CA LEU A 21 -3.44 -7.60 -1.65
C LEU A 21 -4.05 -8.20 -2.91
N ALA A 22 -4.76 -7.38 -3.68
CA ALA A 22 -5.34 -7.81 -4.94
C ALA A 22 -4.27 -8.29 -5.93
N ALA A 23 -3.16 -7.56 -6.05
CA ALA A 23 -2.02 -7.95 -6.87
C ALA A 23 -1.40 -9.28 -6.38
N ALA A 24 -1.16 -9.41 -5.07
CA ALA A 24 -0.64 -10.64 -4.48
C ALA A 24 -1.58 -11.84 -4.73
N ALA A 25 -2.90 -11.62 -4.63
CA ALA A 25 -3.89 -12.67 -4.90
C ALA A 25 -3.88 -13.11 -6.36
N LEU A 26 -3.82 -12.17 -7.30
CA LEU A 26 -3.76 -12.45 -8.73
C LEU A 26 -2.50 -13.22 -9.11
N GLU A 27 -1.34 -12.81 -8.59
CA GLU A 27 -0.06 -13.49 -8.84
C GLU A 27 -0.04 -14.92 -8.31
N ASN A 28 -0.76 -15.21 -7.22
CA ASN A 28 -0.76 -16.52 -6.57
C ASN A 28 -2.02 -17.34 -6.87
N GLY A 29 -2.91 -16.88 -7.73
CA GLY A 29 -4.14 -17.59 -8.11
C GLY A 29 -5.19 -17.68 -6.99
N HIS A 30 -5.09 -16.88 -5.93
CA HIS A 30 -6.05 -16.83 -4.83
C HIS A 30 -7.18 -15.86 -5.11
N LEU A 31 -8.25 -16.35 -5.74
CA LEU A 31 -9.40 -15.54 -6.15
C LEU A 31 -10.70 -16.09 -5.52
N PRO A 32 -10.86 -16.01 -4.18
CA PRO A 32 -12.05 -16.51 -3.52
C PRO A 32 -13.30 -15.73 -3.93
N VAL A 33 -14.44 -16.38 -3.78
CA VAL A 33 -15.75 -15.73 -3.69
C VAL A 33 -16.11 -15.67 -2.21
N TYR A 34 -16.62 -14.54 -1.75
CA TYR A 34 -16.89 -14.28 -0.34
C TYR A 34 -18.31 -13.74 -0.14
N GLU A 35 -19.04 -14.33 0.80
CA GLU A 35 -20.34 -13.82 1.24
C GLU A 35 -20.14 -12.78 2.34
N CYS A 36 -20.34 -11.51 2.01
CA CYS A 36 -20.13 -10.40 2.92
C CYS A 36 -21.43 -10.02 3.66
N THR A 37 -21.47 -10.29 4.95
CA THR A 37 -22.57 -9.91 5.85
C THR A 37 -22.39 -8.52 6.50
N GLY A 38 -21.36 -7.74 6.05
CA GLY A 38 -21.04 -6.44 6.63
C GLY A 38 -20.09 -6.52 7.83
N VAL A 39 -19.84 -7.68 8.38
CA VAL A 39 -18.91 -7.93 9.48
C VAL A 39 -18.20 -9.27 9.27
N VAL A 40 -16.93 -9.34 9.66
CA VAL A 40 -16.17 -10.58 9.79
C VAL A 40 -15.55 -10.64 11.18
N VAL A 41 -15.58 -11.81 11.81
CA VAL A 41 -14.98 -12.03 13.11
C VAL A 41 -13.73 -12.89 12.96
N VAL A 42 -12.63 -12.45 13.58
CA VAL A 42 -11.35 -13.14 13.65
C VAL A 42 -10.92 -13.18 15.12
N ASP A 43 -10.78 -14.35 15.68
CA ASP A 43 -10.40 -14.58 17.09
C ASP A 43 -11.20 -13.71 18.10
N GLY A 44 -12.53 -13.61 17.88
CA GLY A 44 -13.43 -12.82 18.73
C GLY A 44 -13.45 -11.31 18.44
N GLN A 45 -12.55 -10.80 17.61
CA GLN A 45 -12.54 -9.40 17.18
C GLN A 45 -13.39 -9.19 15.92
N ALA A 46 -14.28 -8.21 15.94
CA ALA A 46 -15.17 -7.90 14.83
C ALA A 46 -14.57 -6.81 13.93
N PHE A 47 -14.42 -7.11 12.64
CA PHE A 47 -14.01 -6.17 11.59
C PHE A 47 -15.20 -5.86 10.70
N ARG A 48 -15.53 -4.58 10.55
CA ARG A 48 -16.74 -4.13 9.86
C ARG A 48 -16.42 -3.46 8.52
N CYS A 49 -17.28 -3.70 7.54
CA CYS A 49 -17.33 -2.83 6.37
C CYS A 49 -17.83 -1.43 6.76
N ALA A 50 -17.63 -0.46 5.90
CA ALA A 50 -18.09 0.91 6.14
C ALA A 50 -19.60 0.91 6.45
N GLY A 51 -19.99 1.53 7.55
CA GLY A 51 -21.36 1.53 8.02
C GLY A 51 -21.93 0.15 8.42
N GLY A 52 -21.12 -0.92 8.45
CA GLY A 52 -21.58 -2.29 8.70
C GLY A 52 -22.47 -2.85 7.60
N ILE A 53 -22.43 -2.26 6.38
CA ILE A 53 -23.33 -2.60 5.27
C ILE A 53 -22.89 -3.95 4.65
N PRO A 54 -23.80 -4.94 4.54
CA PRO A 54 -23.54 -6.17 3.80
C PRO A 54 -23.36 -5.90 2.30
N HIS A 55 -22.38 -6.57 1.67
CA HIS A 55 -22.15 -6.46 0.23
C HIS A 55 -22.69 -7.68 -0.55
N GLY A 56 -23.17 -8.71 0.16
CA GLY A 56 -23.58 -9.98 -0.42
C GLY A 56 -22.39 -10.75 -0.99
N THR A 57 -22.64 -11.60 -1.95
CA THR A 57 -21.61 -12.38 -2.61
C THR A 57 -20.72 -11.48 -3.48
N VAL A 58 -19.42 -11.46 -3.22
CA VAL A 58 -18.45 -10.63 -3.94
C VAL A 58 -17.23 -11.45 -4.37
N ASN A 59 -16.77 -11.20 -5.59
CA ASN A 59 -15.46 -11.60 -6.09
C ASN A 59 -14.43 -10.48 -5.84
N LEU A 60 -13.16 -10.67 -6.26
CA LEU A 60 -12.08 -9.69 -6.05
C LEU A 60 -12.41 -8.31 -6.64
N ALA A 61 -12.92 -8.24 -7.86
CA ALA A 61 -13.24 -6.97 -8.52
C ALA A 61 -14.35 -6.23 -7.77
N GLN A 62 -15.44 -6.92 -7.43
CA GLN A 62 -16.54 -6.36 -6.66
C GLN A 62 -16.13 -5.97 -5.23
N ALA A 63 -15.21 -6.74 -4.62
CA ALA A 63 -14.68 -6.42 -3.30
C ALA A 63 -13.79 -5.16 -3.31
N LEU A 64 -13.02 -4.93 -4.37
CA LEU A 64 -12.29 -3.68 -4.58
C LEU A 64 -13.24 -2.50 -4.80
N GLU A 65 -14.20 -2.63 -5.70
CA GLU A 65 -15.21 -1.62 -6.01
C GLU A 65 -15.96 -1.15 -4.75
N LYS A 66 -16.42 -2.11 -3.94
CA LYS A 66 -17.18 -1.87 -2.71
C LYS A 66 -16.29 -1.61 -1.48
N SER A 67 -14.98 -1.68 -1.65
CA SER A 67 -14.01 -1.61 -0.54
C SER A 67 -14.34 -2.57 0.61
N CYS A 68 -14.68 -3.82 0.31
CA CYS A 68 -15.19 -4.82 1.25
C CYS A 68 -14.10 -5.28 2.23
N ASN A 69 -14.14 -4.83 3.48
CA ASN A 69 -13.17 -5.23 4.49
C ASN A 69 -13.22 -6.73 4.77
N GLY A 70 -14.43 -7.33 4.84
CA GLY A 70 -14.58 -8.76 5.10
C GLY A 70 -13.87 -9.64 4.07
N TYR A 71 -13.99 -9.30 2.78
CA TYR A 71 -13.27 -9.99 1.70
C TYR A 71 -11.76 -9.93 1.92
N PHE A 72 -11.22 -8.71 2.13
CA PHE A 72 -9.77 -8.52 2.26
C PHE A 72 -9.19 -9.12 3.54
N VAL A 73 -9.94 -9.15 4.64
CA VAL A 73 -9.54 -9.88 5.85
C VAL A 73 -9.40 -11.37 5.55
N ARG A 74 -10.38 -11.99 4.89
CA ARG A 74 -10.31 -13.42 4.53
C ARG A 74 -9.21 -13.70 3.52
N LEU A 75 -9.05 -12.84 2.53
CA LEU A 75 -7.96 -12.95 1.56
C LEU A 75 -6.59 -12.88 2.24
N GLY A 76 -6.40 -11.93 3.16
CA GLY A 76 -5.15 -11.81 3.91
C GLY A 76 -4.85 -13.02 4.79
N GLN A 77 -5.88 -13.63 5.40
CA GLN A 77 -5.72 -14.88 6.15
C GLN A 77 -5.28 -16.06 5.25
N GLN A 78 -5.77 -16.10 4.01
CA GLN A 78 -5.40 -17.14 3.04
C GLN A 78 -3.98 -16.96 2.49
N LEU A 79 -3.59 -15.72 2.21
CA LEU A 79 -2.26 -15.37 1.68
C LEU A 79 -1.17 -15.46 2.76
N GLY A 80 -1.52 -15.12 4.00
CA GLY A 80 -0.60 -15.09 5.13
C GLY A 80 0.29 -13.84 5.18
N GLY A 81 0.83 -13.55 6.38
CA GLY A 81 1.57 -12.33 6.67
C GLY A 81 2.84 -12.16 5.84
N ASP A 82 3.60 -13.24 5.62
CA ASP A 82 4.87 -13.17 4.88
C ASP A 82 4.65 -12.79 3.42
N MET A 83 3.65 -13.36 2.76
CA MET A 83 3.32 -13.03 1.37
C MET A 83 2.86 -11.57 1.24
N LEU A 84 2.04 -11.11 2.19
CA LEU A 84 1.59 -9.71 2.21
C LEU A 84 2.73 -8.71 2.45
N LEU A 85 3.67 -9.05 3.34
CA LEU A 85 4.87 -8.22 3.57
C LEU A 85 5.76 -8.16 2.34
N GLN A 86 5.97 -9.29 1.66
CA GLN A 86 6.73 -9.31 0.41
C GLN A 86 6.06 -8.45 -0.65
N ALA A 87 4.76 -8.58 -0.83
CA ALA A 87 4.00 -7.75 -1.76
C ALA A 87 4.12 -6.26 -1.41
N ALA A 88 3.91 -5.88 -0.14
CA ALA A 88 4.05 -4.49 0.29
C ALA A 88 5.44 -3.92 0.00
N ARG A 89 6.51 -4.67 0.28
CA ARG A 89 7.90 -4.24 -0.03
C ARG A 89 8.15 -4.08 -1.52
N ARG A 90 7.62 -4.96 -2.36
CA ARG A 90 7.71 -4.86 -3.82
C ARG A 90 7.00 -3.61 -4.37
N PHE A 91 5.98 -3.12 -3.69
CA PHE A 91 5.31 -1.86 -3.97
C PHE A 91 5.99 -0.63 -3.33
N GLY A 92 7.15 -0.80 -2.68
CA GLY A 92 7.96 0.29 -2.11
C GLY A 92 7.56 0.72 -0.69
N PHE A 93 6.69 0.00 0.00
CA PHE A 93 6.36 0.29 1.40
C PHE A 93 7.50 -0.10 2.35
N GLY A 94 7.64 0.62 3.46
CA GLY A 94 8.65 0.36 4.49
C GLY A 94 10.06 0.80 4.10
N GLN A 95 10.21 1.66 3.09
CA GLN A 95 11.50 2.19 2.64
C GLN A 95 11.43 3.71 2.47
N GLU A 96 12.48 4.42 2.87
CA GLU A 96 12.61 5.83 2.54
C GLU A 96 12.63 6.03 1.02
N VAL A 97 11.94 7.06 0.54
CA VAL A 97 11.95 7.41 -0.88
C VAL A 97 12.85 8.64 -1.08
N PRO A 98 14.05 8.49 -1.65
CA PRO A 98 14.91 9.61 -1.99
C PRO A 98 14.32 10.38 -3.18
N LEU A 99 14.09 11.69 -3.02
CA LEU A 99 13.38 12.51 -4.00
C LEU A 99 14.28 13.53 -4.72
N ALA A 100 15.16 14.20 -3.95
CA ALA A 100 16.17 15.13 -4.50
C ALA A 100 17.16 15.53 -3.38
N GLY A 101 18.46 15.36 -3.58
CA GLY A 101 19.49 15.71 -2.60
C GLY A 101 19.17 15.14 -1.21
N PRO A 102 18.98 15.98 -0.17
CA PRO A 102 18.64 15.53 1.18
C PRO A 102 17.14 15.25 1.36
N LEU A 103 16.29 15.61 0.37
CA LEU A 103 14.85 15.46 0.47
C LEU A 103 14.43 14.00 0.33
N ARG A 104 13.70 13.50 1.33
CA ARG A 104 13.20 12.12 1.39
C ARG A 104 11.75 12.11 1.84
N ALA A 105 10.98 11.14 1.37
CA ALA A 105 9.73 10.77 2.01
C ALA A 105 10.01 9.72 3.09
N ASP A 106 9.26 9.80 4.17
CA ASP A 106 9.36 8.89 5.31
C ASP A 106 9.14 7.44 4.86
N ALA A 107 9.89 6.52 5.45
CA ALA A 107 9.78 5.08 5.22
C ALA A 107 8.39 4.52 5.58
N GLY A 108 7.68 5.19 6.45
CA GLY A 108 6.48 4.64 7.04
C GLY A 108 6.80 3.53 8.04
N ASN A 109 5.83 2.65 8.22
CA ASN A 109 6.00 1.47 9.05
C ASN A 109 5.34 0.26 8.39
N LEU A 110 6.05 -0.86 8.32
CA LEU A 110 5.47 -2.17 8.04
C LEU A 110 5.47 -3.01 9.32
N PRO A 111 4.37 -3.73 9.61
CA PRO A 111 4.34 -4.66 10.73
C PRO A 111 5.43 -5.73 10.60
N GLY A 112 5.92 -6.24 11.73
CA GLY A 112 6.84 -7.37 11.75
C GLY A 112 6.12 -8.71 11.56
N THR A 113 6.88 -9.76 11.18
CA THR A 113 6.33 -11.12 11.01
C THR A 113 5.71 -11.66 12.30
N VAL A 114 6.31 -11.38 13.47
CA VAL A 114 5.79 -11.77 14.78
C VAL A 114 4.45 -11.07 15.08
N GLU A 115 4.31 -9.81 14.70
CA GLU A 115 3.06 -9.06 14.82
C GLU A 115 1.97 -9.69 13.93
N LEU A 116 2.29 -9.99 12.67
CA LEU A 116 1.37 -10.59 11.72
C LEU A 116 1.04 -12.07 11.99
N ALA A 117 1.77 -12.74 12.88
CA ALA A 117 1.38 -14.05 13.39
C ALA A 117 0.10 -13.98 14.25
N GLN A 118 -0.26 -12.80 14.75
CA GLN A 118 -1.51 -12.56 15.45
C GLN A 118 -2.63 -12.31 14.43
N SER A 119 -3.66 -13.15 14.41
CA SER A 119 -4.73 -13.09 13.40
C SER A 119 -5.45 -11.74 13.34
N GLY A 120 -5.63 -11.05 14.47
CA GLY A 120 -6.23 -9.71 14.51
C GLY A 120 -5.34 -8.65 13.87
N GLN A 121 -4.00 -8.74 14.02
CA GLN A 121 -3.06 -7.82 13.39
C GLN A 121 -2.97 -8.08 11.88
N LEU A 122 -2.95 -9.35 11.48
CA LEU A 122 -3.03 -9.73 10.07
C LEU A 122 -4.34 -9.22 9.44
N ALA A 123 -5.46 -9.36 10.14
CA ALA A 123 -6.75 -8.84 9.69
C ALA A 123 -6.69 -7.32 9.48
N ASN A 124 -6.14 -6.54 10.43
CA ASN A 124 -5.96 -5.09 10.30
C ASN A 124 -5.07 -4.74 9.10
N PHE A 125 -3.93 -5.38 8.98
CA PHE A 125 -2.98 -5.17 7.87
C PHE A 125 -3.65 -5.43 6.51
N SER A 126 -4.52 -6.43 6.43
CA SER A 126 -5.19 -6.85 5.19
C SER A 126 -6.09 -5.78 4.56
N PHE A 127 -6.48 -4.74 5.28
CA PHE A 127 -7.21 -3.60 4.71
C PHE A 127 -6.56 -2.24 5.04
N GLY A 128 -5.25 -2.26 5.31
CA GLY A 128 -4.43 -1.06 5.45
C GLY A 128 -4.50 -0.38 6.80
N GLN A 129 -4.82 -1.13 7.86
CA GLN A 129 -4.91 -0.64 9.23
C GLN A 129 -3.83 -1.27 10.14
N GLY A 130 -3.93 -1.02 11.44
CA GLY A 130 -2.94 -1.47 12.42
C GLY A 130 -1.71 -0.56 12.42
N SER A 131 -0.52 -1.14 12.48
CA SER A 131 0.75 -0.41 12.50
C SER A 131 1.26 0.03 11.12
N LEU A 132 0.52 -0.28 10.04
CA LEU A 132 0.88 0.15 8.68
C LEU A 132 0.79 1.67 8.53
N LEU A 133 1.92 2.29 8.23
CA LEU A 133 2.03 3.72 7.90
C LEU A 133 2.76 3.88 6.58
N ALA A 134 2.34 4.84 5.77
CA ALA A 134 3.03 5.20 4.54
C ALA A 134 2.86 6.68 4.20
N SER A 135 3.80 7.22 3.45
CA SER A 135 3.67 8.56 2.92
C SER A 135 2.77 8.59 1.67
N PRO A 136 2.10 9.71 1.37
CA PRO A 136 1.39 9.90 0.11
C PRO A 136 2.25 9.63 -1.12
N VAL A 137 3.54 9.91 -1.06
CA VAL A 137 4.49 9.60 -2.14
C VAL A 137 4.62 8.10 -2.36
N GLN A 138 4.71 7.29 -1.29
CA GLN A 138 4.74 5.82 -1.42
C GLN A 138 3.42 5.28 -2.01
N VAL A 139 2.27 5.82 -1.59
CA VAL A 139 0.97 5.45 -2.16
C VAL A 139 0.90 5.80 -3.64
N ALA A 140 1.38 6.98 -4.04
CA ALA A 140 1.45 7.38 -5.43
C ALA A 140 2.37 6.47 -6.25
N ALA A 141 3.53 6.08 -5.71
CA ALA A 141 4.46 5.13 -6.34
C ALA A 141 3.83 3.74 -6.52
N MET A 142 3.08 3.25 -5.52
CA MET A 142 2.31 2.02 -5.61
C MET A 142 1.30 2.07 -6.76
N MET A 143 0.50 3.13 -6.87
CA MET A 143 -0.49 3.28 -7.94
C MET A 143 0.18 3.40 -9.31
N ASN A 144 1.31 4.13 -9.40
CA ASN A 144 2.10 4.20 -10.61
C ASN A 144 2.66 2.83 -11.03
N THR A 145 3.08 2.01 -10.07
CA THR A 145 3.55 0.63 -10.32
C THR A 145 2.46 -0.18 -11.01
N ILE A 146 1.22 -0.10 -10.52
CA ILE A 146 0.07 -0.77 -11.15
C ILE A 146 -0.16 -0.23 -12.56
N ALA A 147 -0.19 1.09 -12.73
CA ALA A 147 -0.41 1.74 -14.03
C ALA A 147 0.69 1.43 -15.06
N CYS A 148 1.91 1.16 -14.60
CA CYS A 148 3.07 0.80 -15.43
C CYS A 148 3.27 -0.72 -15.60
N GLY A 149 2.21 -1.52 -15.42
CA GLY A 149 2.26 -2.98 -15.64
C GLY A 149 3.11 -3.75 -14.63
N GLY A 150 3.19 -3.26 -13.38
CA GLY A 150 3.92 -3.90 -12.28
C GLY A 150 5.38 -3.47 -12.13
N VAL A 151 5.84 -2.50 -12.92
CA VAL A 151 7.22 -1.98 -12.81
C VAL A 151 7.28 -0.86 -11.80
N TYR A 152 7.92 -1.11 -10.64
CA TYR A 152 8.16 -0.07 -9.64
C TYR A 152 9.21 0.92 -10.16
N ARG A 153 8.91 2.20 -10.02
CA ARG A 153 9.84 3.29 -10.33
C ARG A 153 9.93 4.21 -9.13
N THR A 154 11.13 4.45 -8.64
CA THR A 154 11.35 5.38 -7.53
C THR A 154 10.89 6.78 -7.93
N PRO A 155 9.97 7.40 -7.18
CA PRO A 155 9.57 8.78 -7.40
C PRO A 155 10.75 9.74 -7.26
N PHE A 156 10.72 10.84 -7.97
CA PHE A 156 11.68 11.95 -7.84
C PHE A 156 10.97 13.28 -8.09
N PHE A 157 11.49 14.37 -7.51
CA PHE A 157 10.94 15.72 -7.66
C PHE A 157 11.80 16.62 -8.52
N VAL A 158 13.07 16.25 -8.73
CA VAL A 158 14.03 17.05 -9.48
C VAL A 158 14.63 16.18 -10.58
N GLU A 159 14.40 16.55 -11.81
CA GLU A 159 14.92 15.83 -12.99
C GLU A 159 16.39 16.13 -13.26
N GLY A 160 16.83 17.34 -12.91
CA GLY A 160 18.21 17.78 -13.06
C GLY A 160 18.41 19.20 -12.54
N THR A 161 19.62 19.70 -12.69
CA THR A 161 19.98 21.09 -12.40
C THR A 161 20.44 21.77 -13.67
N VAL A 162 20.21 23.06 -13.78
CA VAL A 162 20.62 23.89 -14.91
C VAL A 162 21.47 25.05 -14.43
N ASP A 163 22.31 25.58 -15.28
CA ASP A 163 23.02 26.83 -15.04
C ASP A 163 22.01 27.98 -14.99
N GLU A 164 22.10 28.86 -13.99
CA GLU A 164 21.18 29.98 -13.82
C GLU A 164 21.32 31.06 -14.89
N THR A 165 22.48 31.10 -15.58
CA THR A 165 22.80 32.15 -16.55
C THR A 165 22.28 31.85 -17.94
N ASP A 166 22.40 30.60 -18.40
CA ASP A 166 22.09 30.22 -19.79
C ASP A 166 21.14 29.02 -19.93
N GLY A 167 20.71 28.44 -18.78
CA GLY A 167 19.79 27.29 -18.76
C GLY A 167 20.42 25.97 -19.22
N THR A 168 21.75 25.89 -19.38
CA THR A 168 22.41 24.64 -19.78
C THR A 168 22.28 23.59 -18.69
N PRO A 169 22.00 22.31 -19.04
CA PRO A 169 21.96 21.22 -18.06
C PRO A 169 23.33 21.02 -17.40
N LEU A 170 23.41 21.20 -16.08
CA LEU A 170 24.61 20.92 -15.28
C LEU A 170 24.67 19.46 -14.86
N GLN A 171 23.52 18.89 -14.48
CA GLN A 171 23.40 17.51 -14.04
C GLN A 171 22.00 16.98 -14.32
N THR A 172 21.91 15.86 -15.01
CA THR A 172 20.68 15.07 -15.11
C THR A 172 20.75 13.97 -14.07
N LEU A 173 19.75 13.90 -13.17
CA LEU A 173 19.64 12.83 -12.21
C LEU A 173 19.22 11.56 -12.95
N ALA A 174 20.13 10.57 -13.01
CA ALA A 174 19.85 9.31 -13.68
C ALA A 174 18.63 8.64 -13.03
N HIS A 175 17.63 8.33 -13.85
CA HIS A 175 16.50 7.51 -13.43
C HIS A 175 17.02 6.10 -13.13
N ARG A 176 17.13 5.73 -11.85
CA ARG A 176 17.39 4.34 -11.48
C ARG A 176 16.17 3.53 -11.86
N ARG A 177 16.27 2.77 -12.93
CA ARG A 177 15.35 1.64 -13.18
C ARG A 177 15.69 0.58 -12.13
N ALA A 178 14.72 0.24 -11.27
CA ALA A 178 14.81 -0.92 -10.40
C ALA A 178 14.64 -2.19 -11.23
#